data_02dd7f88a679e9ac943c9fa85d1f0d16
#
_entry.id   02dd7f88a679e9ac943c9fa85d1f0d16
#
_cell.length_a   1.000
_cell.length_b   1.000
_cell.length_c   1.000
_cell.angle_alpha   90.00
_cell.angle_beta   90.00
_cell.angle_gamma   90.00
#
_symmetry.space_group_name_H-M   'P 1'
#
loop_
_entity.id
_entity.type
_entity.pdbx_description
1 polymer ?
#
loop_
_entity_poly.entity_id
_entity_poly.type
_entity_poly.pdbx_seq_one_letter_code
_entity_poly.pdbx_strand_id
1 'polypeptide(L)'
;MIIILKRLVLTVMVFFVFANAQAETKKFNMVFVPASEKGDESDYKSLISIVEKLTGFEINTIKVTDYNAAVEAMRAGRADIAWYGGKTYIKAAEIADAEAFAAGVRPGEKNANYFAYFVVK
;
A
#
# COMPACT_ATOMS: atom_id res chain seq x y z
N MET A 1 -25.18 -22.22 46.68
CA MET A 1 -23.75 -22.35 46.35
C MET A 1 -23.54 -22.68 44.86
N ILE A 2 -24.15 -23.70 44.33
CA ILE A 2 -24.01 -24.14 42.92
C ILE A 2 -24.45 -23.07 41.90
N ILE A 3 -25.51 -22.30 42.16
CA ILE A 3 -26.06 -21.26 41.27
C ILE A 3 -25.07 -20.06 41.19
N ILE A 4 -24.48 -19.69 42.29
CA ILE A 4 -23.50 -18.58 42.33
C ILE A 4 -22.22 -18.98 41.56
N LEU A 5 -21.78 -20.22 41.73
CA LEU A 5 -20.62 -20.74 41.02
C LEU A 5 -20.84 -20.80 39.50
N LYS A 6 -22.03 -21.25 39.05
CA LYS A 6 -22.42 -21.24 37.64
C LYS A 6 -22.46 -19.84 37.05
N ARG A 7 -22.98 -18.86 37.76
CA ARG A 7 -23.01 -17.45 37.32
C ARG A 7 -21.61 -16.85 37.24
N LEU A 8 -20.73 -17.16 38.19
CA LEU A 8 -19.36 -16.71 38.20
C LEU A 8 -18.56 -17.29 36.99
N VAL A 9 -18.73 -18.58 36.70
CA VAL A 9 -18.08 -19.25 35.59
C VAL A 9 -18.58 -18.68 34.27
N LEU A 10 -19.88 -18.41 34.13
CA LEU A 10 -20.46 -17.81 32.92
C LEU A 10 -19.94 -16.40 32.68
N THR A 11 -19.80 -15.58 33.73
CA THR A 11 -19.26 -14.22 33.64
C THR A 11 -17.78 -14.22 33.22
N VAL A 12 -16.98 -15.13 33.78
CA VAL A 12 -15.56 -15.27 33.40
C VAL A 12 -15.42 -15.74 31.97
N MET A 13 -16.29 -16.67 31.51
CA MET A 13 -16.26 -17.18 30.14
C MET A 13 -16.62 -16.10 29.10
N VAL A 14 -17.57 -15.22 29.42
CA VAL A 14 -17.94 -14.08 28.56
C VAL A 14 -16.79 -13.07 28.49
N PHE A 15 -16.08 -12.80 29.56
CA PHE A 15 -14.91 -11.91 29.58
C PHE A 15 -13.75 -12.45 28.72
N PHE A 16 -13.55 -13.77 28.69
CA PHE A 16 -12.49 -14.41 27.88
C PHE A 16 -12.77 -14.36 26.38
N VAL A 17 -14.02 -14.32 25.95
CA VAL A 17 -14.39 -14.22 24.53
C VAL A 17 -14.11 -12.84 23.96
N PHE A 18 -14.23 -11.77 24.77
CA PHE A 18 -13.95 -10.41 24.32
C PHE A 18 -12.45 -10.04 24.32
N ALA A 19 -11.60 -10.81 25.02
CA ALA A 19 -10.16 -10.53 25.09
C ALA A 19 -9.37 -10.89 23.84
N ASN A 20 -9.96 -11.59 22.86
CA ASN A 20 -9.29 -12.01 21.63
C ASN A 20 -9.67 -11.21 20.37
N ALA A 21 -10.33 -10.06 20.51
CA ALA A 21 -10.47 -9.11 19.42
C ALA A 21 -9.15 -8.38 19.19
N GLN A 22 -8.14 -9.11 18.71
CA GLN A 22 -6.94 -8.49 18.15
C GLN A 22 -7.38 -7.77 16.89
N ALA A 23 -7.20 -6.47 16.86
CA ALA A 23 -7.40 -5.70 15.63
C ALA A 23 -6.42 -6.25 14.59
N GLU A 24 -6.93 -6.96 13.60
CA GLU A 24 -6.15 -7.46 12.48
C GLU A 24 -5.57 -6.25 11.75
N THR A 25 -4.26 -6.08 11.83
CA THR A 25 -3.58 -4.99 11.13
C THR A 25 -3.77 -5.21 9.63
N LYS A 26 -4.45 -4.29 8.97
CA LYS A 26 -4.62 -4.37 7.52
C LYS A 26 -3.27 -4.27 6.84
N LYS A 27 -3.01 -5.20 5.91
CA LYS A 27 -1.77 -5.26 5.12
C LYS A 27 -2.09 -4.83 3.70
N PHE A 28 -1.21 -4.00 3.14
CA PHE A 28 -1.28 -3.58 1.74
C PHE A 28 0.01 -3.94 1.02
N ASN A 29 -0.14 -4.47 -0.17
CA ASN A 29 0.96 -4.75 -1.08
C ASN A 29 1.23 -3.52 -1.95
N MET A 30 2.39 -2.93 -1.81
CA MET A 30 2.79 -1.75 -2.58
C MET A 30 3.89 -2.11 -3.58
N VAL A 31 3.65 -1.78 -4.84
CA VAL A 31 4.61 -2.00 -5.93
C VAL A 31 5.39 -0.74 -6.20
N PHE A 32 6.71 -0.88 -6.22
CA PHE A 32 7.63 0.12 -6.73
C PHE A 32 8.33 -0.39 -7.98
N VAL A 33 8.31 0.42 -9.03
CA VAL A 33 9.15 0.20 -10.20
C VAL A 33 10.43 1.02 -9.99
N PRO A 34 11.61 0.39 -10.01
CA PRO A 34 12.85 1.12 -9.87
C PRO A 34 12.96 2.19 -10.96
N ALA A 35 13.19 3.43 -10.56
CA ALA A 35 13.37 4.55 -11.50
C ALA A 35 14.70 4.45 -12.28
N SER A 36 15.61 3.60 -11.81
CA SER A 36 16.88 3.27 -12.46
C SER A 36 17.29 1.86 -12.05
N GLU A 37 18.23 1.25 -12.80
CA GLU A 37 18.82 -0.06 -12.45
C GLU A 37 19.47 -0.09 -11.06
N LYS A 38 19.76 1.06 -10.50
CA LYS A 38 20.33 1.25 -9.15
C LYS A 38 19.32 1.70 -8.10
N GLY A 39 18.05 1.94 -8.49
CA GLY A 39 16.99 2.30 -7.55
C GLY A 39 16.71 1.15 -6.58
N ASP A 40 16.85 1.40 -5.28
CA ASP A 40 16.65 0.40 -4.23
C ASP A 40 15.39 0.74 -3.42
N GLU A 41 14.85 -0.26 -2.79
CA GLU A 41 13.74 -0.16 -1.81
C GLU A 41 14.05 0.86 -0.69
N SER A 42 15.33 1.07 -0.39
CA SER A 42 15.77 2.08 0.58
C SER A 42 15.28 3.49 0.27
N ASP A 43 15.09 3.84 -1.02
CA ASP A 43 14.64 5.16 -1.45
C ASP A 43 13.20 5.46 -0.99
N TYR A 44 12.42 4.43 -0.77
CA TYR A 44 11.01 4.53 -0.38
C TYR A 44 10.75 4.22 1.09
N LYS A 45 11.75 3.75 1.83
CA LYS A 45 11.58 3.37 3.26
C LYS A 45 11.02 4.50 4.12
N SER A 46 11.48 5.72 3.90
CA SER A 46 10.99 6.88 4.65
C SER A 46 9.52 7.16 4.37
N LEU A 47 9.09 7.05 3.11
CA LEU A 47 7.69 7.22 2.71
C LEU A 47 6.82 6.12 3.32
N ILE A 48 7.24 4.86 3.19
CA ILE A 48 6.53 3.70 3.76
C ILE A 48 6.35 3.89 5.27
N SER A 49 7.43 4.18 5.99
CA SER A 49 7.38 4.39 7.45
C SER A 49 6.41 5.51 7.87
N ILE A 50 6.34 6.60 7.08
CA ILE A 50 5.39 7.68 7.34
C ILE A 50 3.96 7.19 7.11
N VAL A 51 3.70 6.49 6.01
CA VAL A 51 2.37 5.96 5.68
C VAL A 51 1.91 4.98 6.76
N GLU A 52 2.75 4.01 7.14
CA GLU A 52 2.45 3.05 8.21
C GLU A 52 2.13 3.73 9.53
N LYS A 53 2.95 4.74 9.92
CA LYS A 53 2.73 5.50 11.16
C LYS A 53 1.42 6.29 11.16
N LEU A 54 1.04 6.85 10.02
CA LEU A 54 -0.18 7.67 9.91
C LEU A 54 -1.46 6.84 9.78
N THR A 55 -1.37 5.68 9.14
CA THR A 55 -2.54 4.84 8.83
C THR A 55 -2.73 3.68 9.79
N GLY A 56 -1.67 3.23 10.47
CA GLY A 56 -1.66 2.00 11.24
C GLY A 56 -1.69 0.73 10.39
N PHE A 57 -1.49 0.85 9.06
CA PHE A 57 -1.42 -0.29 8.15
C PHE A 57 0.01 -0.79 8.01
N GLU A 58 0.19 -2.07 7.72
CA GLU A 58 1.46 -2.66 7.36
C GLU A 58 1.61 -2.62 5.83
N ILE A 59 2.72 -2.10 5.33
CA ILE A 59 3.01 -2.01 3.89
C ILE A 59 4.04 -3.07 3.50
N ASN A 60 3.60 -4.04 2.73
CA ASN A 60 4.48 -5.05 2.14
C ASN A 60 4.92 -4.58 0.75
N THR A 61 6.23 -4.49 0.51
CA THR A 61 6.77 -4.04 -0.78
C THR A 61 6.96 -5.19 -1.74
N ILE A 62 6.47 -5.01 -2.97
CA ILE A 62 6.64 -5.97 -4.06
C ILE A 62 7.59 -5.37 -5.10
N LYS A 63 8.71 -6.05 -5.32
CA LYS A 63 9.67 -5.68 -6.35
C LYS A 63 9.24 -6.25 -7.70
N VAL A 64 9.23 -5.41 -8.71
CA VAL A 64 8.92 -5.81 -10.09
C VAL A 64 10.01 -5.36 -11.04
N THR A 65 10.11 -6.00 -12.19
CA THR A 65 11.18 -5.75 -13.17
C THR A 65 10.95 -4.50 -13.99
N ASP A 66 9.69 -4.17 -14.26
CA ASP A 66 9.29 -3.06 -15.12
C ASP A 66 7.86 -2.57 -14.86
N TYR A 67 7.48 -1.49 -15.52
CA TYR A 67 6.16 -0.89 -15.41
C TYR A 67 5.00 -1.80 -15.85
N ASN A 68 5.21 -2.67 -16.84
CA ASN A 68 4.17 -3.61 -17.26
C ASN A 68 3.92 -4.67 -16.19
N ALA A 69 4.98 -5.18 -15.58
CA ALA A 69 4.88 -6.12 -14.46
C ALA A 69 4.13 -5.52 -13.25
N ALA A 70 4.31 -4.21 -13.00
CA ALA A 70 3.57 -3.49 -11.96
C ALA A 70 2.06 -3.42 -12.27
N VAL A 71 1.69 -3.10 -13.51
CA VAL A 71 0.28 -3.07 -13.96
C VAL A 71 -0.35 -4.46 -13.87
N GLU A 72 0.38 -5.49 -14.29
CA GLU A 72 -0.11 -6.88 -14.20
C GLU A 72 -0.24 -7.36 -12.76
N ALA A 73 0.64 -6.93 -11.85
CA ALA A 73 0.50 -7.24 -10.43
C ALA A 73 -0.79 -6.64 -9.84
N MET A 74 -1.13 -5.40 -10.20
CA MET A 74 -2.36 -4.73 -9.80
C MET A 74 -3.59 -5.40 -10.42
N ARG A 75 -3.58 -5.65 -11.73
CA ARG A 75 -4.66 -6.35 -12.45
C ARG A 75 -4.96 -7.72 -11.85
N ALA A 76 -3.93 -8.43 -11.39
CA ALA A 76 -4.06 -9.74 -10.76
C ALA A 76 -4.42 -9.70 -9.26
N GLY A 77 -4.70 -8.52 -8.70
CA GLY A 77 -5.00 -8.35 -7.28
C GLY A 77 -3.83 -8.66 -6.34
N ARG A 78 -2.60 -8.65 -6.85
CA ARG A 78 -1.39 -8.87 -6.04
C ARG A 78 -0.79 -7.59 -5.49
N ALA A 79 -1.17 -6.45 -6.05
CA ALA A 79 -0.78 -5.13 -5.59
C ALA A 79 -2.01 -4.28 -5.33
N ASP A 80 -2.04 -3.63 -4.18
CA ASP A 80 -3.10 -2.72 -3.75
C ASP A 80 -2.74 -1.27 -4.06
N ILE A 81 -1.45 -0.95 -4.02
CA ILE A 81 -0.91 0.40 -4.23
C ILE A 81 0.28 0.29 -5.20
N ALA A 82 0.39 1.25 -6.12
CA ALA A 82 1.54 1.34 -7.01
C ALA A 82 1.90 2.80 -7.31
N TRP A 83 3.19 3.04 -7.53
CA TRP A 83 3.68 4.32 -8.01
C TRP A 83 3.88 4.26 -9.53
N TYR A 84 3.12 5.04 -10.26
CA TYR A 84 3.16 5.07 -11.72
C TYR A 84 3.58 6.44 -12.27
N GLY A 85 4.26 6.43 -13.41
CA GLY A 85 4.32 7.60 -14.27
C GLY A 85 3.02 7.74 -15.08
N GLY A 86 2.75 8.92 -15.64
CA GLY A 86 1.48 9.22 -16.30
C GLY A 86 1.05 8.23 -17.39
N LYS A 87 1.97 7.80 -18.26
CA LYS A 87 1.68 6.82 -19.31
C LYS A 87 1.26 5.46 -18.73
N THR A 88 1.97 5.00 -17.70
CA THR A 88 1.69 3.71 -17.06
C THR A 88 0.40 3.77 -16.27
N TYR A 89 0.10 4.90 -15.64
CA TYR A 89 -1.17 5.13 -14.95
C TYR A 89 -2.37 5.00 -15.90
N ILE A 90 -2.32 5.61 -17.10
CA ILE A 90 -3.41 5.47 -18.09
C ILE A 90 -3.67 3.99 -18.37
N LYS A 91 -2.62 3.21 -18.63
CA LYS A 91 -2.77 1.77 -18.87
C LYS A 91 -3.32 1.03 -17.64
N ALA A 92 -2.85 1.36 -16.44
CA ALA A 92 -3.35 0.75 -15.20
C ALA A 92 -4.83 1.05 -14.96
N ALA A 93 -5.27 2.30 -15.23
CA ALA A 93 -6.67 2.67 -15.15
C ALA A 93 -7.55 1.89 -16.14
N GLU A 94 -7.06 1.66 -17.37
CA GLU A 94 -7.83 0.95 -18.41
C GLU A 94 -7.98 -0.56 -18.15
N ILE A 95 -6.95 -1.23 -17.61
CA ILE A 95 -6.95 -2.70 -17.53
C ILE A 95 -6.89 -3.28 -16.10
N ALA A 96 -6.70 -2.44 -15.10
CA ALA A 96 -6.60 -2.84 -13.69
C ALA A 96 -7.49 -1.98 -12.77
N ASP A 97 -8.37 -1.16 -13.32
CA ASP A 97 -9.28 -0.25 -12.61
C ASP A 97 -8.55 0.62 -11.56
N ALA A 98 -7.32 1.04 -11.88
CA ALA A 98 -6.51 1.82 -10.96
C ALA A 98 -7.01 3.26 -10.88
N GLU A 99 -7.16 3.77 -9.65
CA GLU A 99 -7.52 5.15 -9.37
C GLU A 99 -6.35 5.93 -8.77
N ALA A 100 -6.08 7.14 -9.28
CA ALA A 100 -5.07 8.01 -8.71
C ALA A 100 -5.62 8.72 -7.47
N PHE A 101 -5.01 8.50 -6.32
CA PHE A 101 -5.38 9.17 -5.06
C PHE A 101 -4.35 10.24 -4.61
N ALA A 102 -3.15 10.22 -5.17
CA ALA A 102 -2.10 11.18 -4.87
C ALA A 102 -1.18 11.38 -6.08
N ALA A 103 -0.54 12.54 -6.16
CA ALA A 103 0.49 12.83 -7.16
C ALA A 103 1.70 13.49 -6.50
N GLY A 104 2.90 13.07 -6.91
CA GLY A 104 4.14 13.67 -6.44
C GLY A 104 4.37 15.05 -7.07
N VAL A 105 4.64 16.04 -6.23
CA VAL A 105 5.00 17.40 -6.66
C VAL A 105 6.46 17.65 -6.28
N ARG A 106 7.26 18.20 -7.20
CA ARG A 106 8.65 18.53 -6.92
C ARG A 106 8.75 19.69 -5.92
N PRO A 107 9.77 19.69 -5.07
CA PRO A 107 10.00 20.81 -4.15
C PRO A 107 10.05 22.14 -4.90
N GLY A 108 9.22 23.11 -4.48
CA GLY A 108 9.12 24.43 -5.10
C GLY A 108 8.12 24.54 -6.26
N GLU A 109 7.55 23.45 -6.74
CA GLU A 109 6.49 23.45 -7.76
C GLU A 109 5.11 23.41 -7.11
N LYS A 110 4.09 23.93 -7.80
CA LYS A 110 2.69 23.94 -7.32
C LYS A 110 1.86 22.79 -7.92
N ASN A 111 2.34 22.18 -9.00
CA ASN A 111 1.60 21.18 -9.77
C ASN A 111 2.47 19.94 -10.03
N ALA A 112 1.83 18.80 -10.13
CA ALA A 112 2.46 17.52 -10.45
C ALA A 112 2.74 17.40 -11.97
N ASN A 113 3.56 18.31 -12.51
CA ASN A 113 3.92 18.32 -13.92
C ASN A 113 5.34 17.80 -14.16
N TYR A 114 5.57 17.24 -15.34
CA TYR A 114 6.91 16.96 -15.84
C TYR A 114 6.97 17.27 -17.34
N PHE A 115 8.18 17.52 -17.84
CA PHE A 115 8.43 17.80 -19.24
C PHE A 115 9.07 16.60 -19.93
N ALA A 116 8.64 16.31 -21.14
CA ALA A 116 9.30 15.39 -22.05
C ALA A 116 9.92 16.18 -23.20
N TYR A 117 11.09 15.76 -23.67
CA TYR A 117 11.81 16.42 -24.74
C TYR A 117 12.05 15.47 -25.88
N PHE A 118 11.83 15.94 -27.11
CA PHE A 118 12.32 15.26 -28.29
C PHE A 118 13.77 15.66 -28.51
N VAL A 119 14.62 14.68 -28.67
CA VAL A 119 16.03 14.90 -28.95
C VAL A 119 16.40 14.33 -30.30
N VAL A 120 17.27 15.03 -31.05
CA VAL A 120 17.84 14.60 -32.32
C VAL A 120 19.34 14.54 -32.20
N LYS A 121 19.96 13.69 -33.02
CA LYS A 121 21.41 13.55 -33.11
C LYS A 121 21.98 14.54 -34.11
#